data_8a743e85f8d9ea3428443b909ec30d9e
#
_entry.id   8a743e85f8d9ea3428443b909ec30d9e
#
_cell.length_a   1.000
_cell.length_b   1.000
_cell.length_c   1.000
_cell.angle_alpha   90.00
_cell.angle_beta   90.00
_cell.angle_gamma   90.00
#
_symmetry.space_group_name_H-M   'P 1'
#
loop_
_entity.id
_entity.type
_entity.pdbx_description
1 polymer ?
#
loop_
_entity_poly.entity_id
_entity_poly.type
_entity_poly.pdbx_seq_one_letter_code
_entity_poly.pdbx_strand_id
1 'polypeptide(L)'
;GLAVLSQFLGTYALSGLVVLMAGCWWLAVRWSERRIASLLLIVLPAALMLAPWPVVGQRAGDLPFHLVQPDIRQEVLNEPQFYERNFVKTIQLSGMPAEEAETRLVIWPESGVPDFLQPGYPDRYYRQATFAADPEIARARIANLLGPGSLLLTGTIDLVIPPGGDRATGAENVVTAIAPDGDIVGSYAK
;
A
#
# COMPACT_ATOMS: atom_id res chain seq x y z
N GLY A 1 21.14 0.10 -13.94
CA GLY A 1 20.65 1.15 -14.84
C GLY A 1 19.98 2.29 -14.09
N LEU A 2 19.39 3.26 -14.78
CA LEU A 2 18.82 4.49 -14.20
C LEU A 2 17.82 4.27 -13.05
N ALA A 3 17.08 3.17 -13.05
CA ALA A 3 16.12 2.85 -12.00
C ALA A 3 16.75 2.86 -10.59
N VAL A 4 18.03 2.54 -10.46
CA VAL A 4 18.77 2.59 -9.20
C VAL A 4 18.84 4.02 -8.64
N LEU A 5 18.82 5.03 -9.48
CA LEU A 5 18.84 6.42 -9.04
C LEU A 5 17.56 6.83 -8.31
N SER A 6 16.46 6.10 -8.50
CA SER A 6 15.20 6.39 -7.79
C SER A 6 15.33 6.32 -6.27
N GLN A 7 16.26 5.51 -5.75
CA GLN A 7 16.51 5.41 -4.31
C GLN A 7 17.13 6.70 -3.70
N PHE A 8 17.71 7.57 -4.54
CA PHE A 8 18.30 8.84 -4.10
C PHE A 8 17.46 10.05 -4.50
N LEU A 9 16.84 9.99 -5.68
CA LEU A 9 16.18 11.13 -6.32
C LEU A 9 14.65 11.01 -6.32
N GLY A 10 14.13 9.83 -6.00
CA GLY A 10 12.71 9.53 -6.12
C GLY A 10 12.26 9.27 -7.57
N THR A 11 11.05 8.76 -7.72
CA THR A 11 10.50 8.34 -9.03
C THR A 11 10.17 9.53 -9.94
N TYR A 12 9.75 10.66 -9.38
CA TYR A 12 9.42 11.85 -10.16
C TYR A 12 10.67 12.47 -10.82
N ALA A 13 11.78 12.55 -10.08
CA ALA A 13 13.03 13.05 -10.65
C ALA A 13 13.56 12.11 -11.73
N LEU A 14 13.37 10.79 -11.59
CA LEU A 14 13.70 9.82 -12.63
C LEU A 14 12.91 10.07 -13.91
N SER A 15 11.62 10.39 -13.81
CA SER A 15 10.78 10.74 -14.96
C SER A 15 11.31 12.00 -15.67
N GLY A 16 11.67 13.03 -14.92
CA GLY A 16 12.30 14.25 -15.45
C GLY A 16 13.62 13.95 -16.18
N LEU A 17 14.43 13.06 -15.60
CA LEU A 17 15.69 12.64 -16.21
C LEU A 17 15.48 11.91 -17.55
N VAL A 18 14.48 11.04 -17.65
CA VAL A 18 14.12 10.35 -18.90
C VAL A 18 13.71 11.35 -19.99
N VAL A 19 12.89 12.35 -19.63
CA VAL A 19 12.49 13.43 -20.57
C VAL A 19 13.70 14.23 -21.03
N LEU A 20 14.60 14.59 -20.11
CA LEU A 20 15.85 15.30 -20.45
C LEU A 20 16.70 14.51 -21.43
N MET A 21 16.86 13.22 -21.21
CA MET A 21 17.64 12.34 -22.08
C MET A 21 17.02 12.21 -23.48
N ALA A 22 15.69 12.08 -23.55
CA ALA A 22 14.96 12.09 -24.81
C ALA A 22 15.17 13.43 -25.56
N GLY A 23 15.16 14.55 -24.84
CA GLY A 23 15.48 15.87 -25.37
C GLY A 23 16.91 15.97 -25.91
N CYS A 24 17.89 15.40 -25.22
CA CYS A 24 19.28 15.34 -25.71
C CYS A 24 19.38 14.59 -27.04
N TRP A 25 18.74 13.44 -27.16
CA TRP A 25 18.75 12.65 -28.39
C TRP A 25 18.02 13.35 -29.54
N TRP A 26 16.91 14.02 -29.26
CA TRP A 26 16.21 14.83 -30.24
C TRP A 26 17.10 15.99 -30.75
N LEU A 27 17.78 16.69 -29.85
CA LEU A 27 18.72 17.76 -30.19
C LEU A 27 19.94 17.23 -31.00
N ALA A 28 20.41 16.02 -30.68
CA ALA A 28 21.49 15.39 -31.42
C ALA A 28 21.15 15.22 -32.90
N VAL A 29 19.90 14.81 -33.20
CA VAL A 29 19.39 14.70 -34.57
C VAL A 29 19.30 16.07 -35.24
N ARG A 30 18.81 17.10 -34.52
CA ARG A 30 18.65 18.45 -35.05
C ARG A 30 19.99 19.16 -35.32
N TRP A 31 21.01 18.85 -34.51
CA TRP A 31 22.34 19.46 -34.60
C TRP A 31 23.38 18.54 -35.27
N SER A 32 22.92 17.69 -36.16
CA SER A 32 23.81 16.72 -36.88
C SER A 32 25.00 17.39 -37.57
N GLU A 33 24.87 18.64 -38.02
CA GLU A 33 25.96 19.44 -38.57
C GLU A 33 27.10 19.68 -37.55
N ARG A 34 26.77 19.72 -36.26
CA ARG A 34 27.72 19.91 -35.16
C ARG A 34 28.15 18.55 -34.60
N ARG A 35 28.91 17.79 -35.36
CA ARG A 35 29.24 16.37 -35.10
C ARG A 35 29.66 16.06 -33.65
N ILE A 36 30.52 16.91 -33.04
CA ILE A 36 31.00 16.69 -31.66
C ILE A 36 29.85 16.88 -30.68
N ALA A 37 29.07 17.96 -30.79
CA ALA A 37 27.95 18.22 -29.91
C ALA A 37 26.88 17.12 -30.04
N SER A 38 26.55 16.72 -31.25
CA SER A 38 25.59 15.63 -31.50
C SER A 38 26.08 14.32 -30.88
N LEU A 39 27.35 13.99 -31.02
CA LEU A 39 27.95 12.78 -30.42
C LEU A 39 27.84 12.83 -28.87
N LEU A 40 28.17 13.96 -28.25
CA LEU A 40 28.06 14.11 -26.79
C LEU A 40 26.62 13.98 -26.30
N LEU A 41 25.64 14.54 -27.02
CA LEU A 41 24.23 14.44 -26.70
C LEU A 41 23.69 12.99 -26.82
N ILE A 42 24.36 12.12 -27.56
CA ILE A 42 24.01 10.69 -27.62
C ILE A 42 24.76 9.90 -26.54
N VAL A 43 26.07 10.09 -26.44
CA VAL A 43 26.95 9.26 -25.63
C VAL A 43 26.73 9.49 -24.13
N LEU A 44 26.61 10.75 -23.69
CA LEU A 44 26.45 11.04 -22.26
C LEU A 44 25.16 10.46 -21.65
N PRO A 45 23.97 10.62 -22.25
CA PRO A 45 22.78 9.94 -21.77
C PRO A 45 22.90 8.42 -21.81
N ALA A 46 23.46 7.86 -22.89
CA ALA A 46 23.65 6.42 -22.99
C ALA A 46 24.60 5.90 -21.90
N ALA A 47 25.70 6.59 -21.64
CA ALA A 47 26.64 6.25 -20.57
C ALA A 47 25.96 6.31 -19.20
N LEU A 48 25.13 7.34 -18.95
CA LEU A 48 24.35 7.46 -17.72
C LEU A 48 23.37 6.28 -17.53
N MET A 49 22.74 5.84 -18.62
CA MET A 49 21.84 4.66 -18.58
C MET A 49 22.58 3.35 -18.29
N LEU A 50 23.75 3.20 -18.84
CA LEU A 50 24.53 1.95 -18.75
C LEU A 50 25.46 1.90 -17.54
N ALA A 51 25.69 3.04 -16.87
CA ALA A 51 26.56 3.12 -15.71
C ALA A 51 26.15 2.09 -14.62
N PRO A 52 27.11 1.40 -14.02
CA PRO A 52 26.88 0.51 -12.91
C PRO A 52 26.68 1.34 -11.62
N TRP A 53 25.47 1.84 -11.43
CA TRP A 53 25.14 2.62 -10.23
C TRP A 53 25.20 1.73 -8.99
N PRO A 54 25.78 2.21 -7.88
CA PRO A 54 25.81 1.44 -6.65
C PRO A 54 24.39 1.25 -6.12
N VAL A 55 24.03 0.00 -5.89
CA VAL A 55 22.81 -0.34 -5.15
C VAL A 55 23.13 -0.15 -3.68
N VAL A 56 22.35 0.66 -2.97
CA VAL A 56 22.48 0.74 -1.51
C VAL A 56 22.20 -0.66 -0.97
N GLY A 57 23.16 -1.17 -0.19
CA GLY A 57 23.08 -2.52 0.36
C GLY A 57 21.76 -2.72 1.11
N GLN A 58 20.99 -3.70 0.69
CA GLN A 58 19.81 -4.12 1.40
C GLN A 58 20.28 -4.81 2.70
N ARG A 59 19.90 -4.26 3.83
CA ARG A 59 20.00 -4.98 5.09
C ARG A 59 18.72 -5.79 5.24
N ALA A 60 18.83 -7.10 5.38
CA ALA A 60 17.72 -7.92 5.81
C ALA A 60 17.30 -7.43 7.19
N GLY A 61 16.01 -7.18 7.38
CA GLY A 61 15.43 -6.92 8.69
C GLY A 61 15.22 -8.24 9.44
N ASP A 62 15.06 -8.14 10.74
CA ASP A 62 14.82 -9.30 11.61
C ASP A 62 13.33 -9.57 11.84
N LEU A 63 12.45 -8.66 11.39
CA LEU A 63 11.00 -8.81 11.53
C LEU A 63 10.42 -9.53 10.29
N PRO A 64 9.90 -10.76 10.44
CA PRO A 64 9.21 -11.44 9.37
C PRO A 64 7.92 -10.72 9.04
N PHE A 65 7.66 -10.52 7.75
CA PHE A 65 6.41 -9.92 7.29
C PHE A 65 5.78 -10.75 6.17
N HIS A 66 4.46 -10.67 6.07
CA HIS A 66 3.67 -11.29 5.04
C HIS A 66 2.85 -10.22 4.31
N LEU A 67 3.23 -9.94 3.06
CA LEU A 67 2.51 -8.99 2.22
C LEU A 67 1.44 -9.73 1.42
N VAL A 68 0.18 -9.39 1.65
CA VAL A 68 -0.97 -10.04 1.01
C VAL A 68 -1.42 -9.24 -0.20
N GLN A 69 -1.45 -9.90 -1.36
CA GLN A 69 -1.93 -9.32 -2.62
C GLN A 69 -3.08 -10.15 -3.18
N PRO A 70 -4.35 -9.82 -2.85
CA PRO A 70 -5.49 -10.62 -3.26
C PRO A 70 -5.90 -10.43 -4.73
N ASP A 71 -5.31 -9.46 -5.45
CA ASP A 71 -5.64 -9.16 -6.85
C ASP A 71 -7.16 -9.05 -7.06
N ILE A 72 -7.78 -8.13 -6.32
CA ILE A 72 -9.20 -7.82 -6.44
C ILE A 72 -9.36 -6.71 -7.48
N ARG A 73 -10.16 -6.96 -8.51
CA ARG A 73 -10.41 -5.96 -9.55
C ARG A 73 -11.18 -4.77 -8.99
N GLN A 74 -10.85 -3.58 -9.49
CA GLN A 74 -11.46 -2.33 -9.05
C GLN A 74 -12.99 -2.31 -9.23
N GLU A 75 -13.50 -2.97 -10.27
CA GLU A 75 -14.93 -3.03 -10.58
C GLU A 75 -15.75 -3.77 -9.52
N VAL A 76 -15.12 -4.70 -8.78
CA VAL A 76 -15.80 -5.51 -7.76
C VAL A 76 -15.40 -5.16 -6.33
N LEU A 77 -14.43 -4.24 -6.18
CA LEU A 77 -13.89 -3.88 -4.86
C LEU A 77 -14.96 -3.26 -3.96
N ASN A 78 -15.80 -2.38 -4.52
CA ASN A 78 -16.81 -1.62 -3.78
C ASN A 78 -18.23 -2.20 -3.92
N GLU A 79 -18.37 -3.40 -4.48
CA GLU A 79 -19.65 -4.06 -4.66
C GLU A 79 -19.98 -4.95 -3.44
N PRO A 80 -21.01 -4.63 -2.63
CA PRO A 80 -21.30 -5.33 -1.38
C PRO A 80 -21.47 -6.85 -1.52
N GLN A 81 -22.02 -7.29 -2.66
CA GLN A 81 -22.22 -8.71 -2.96
C GLN A 81 -20.92 -9.51 -3.05
N PHE A 82 -19.78 -8.85 -3.19
CA PHE A 82 -18.45 -9.49 -3.29
C PHE A 82 -17.60 -9.33 -2.04
N TYR A 83 -18.02 -8.54 -1.06
CA TYR A 83 -17.22 -8.26 0.15
C TYR A 83 -16.78 -9.53 0.86
N GLU A 84 -17.71 -10.44 1.12
CA GLU A 84 -17.40 -11.71 1.79
C GLU A 84 -16.41 -12.57 0.98
N ARG A 85 -16.64 -12.72 -0.30
CA ARG A 85 -15.74 -13.47 -1.18
C ARG A 85 -14.33 -12.86 -1.21
N ASN A 86 -14.23 -11.53 -1.31
CA ASN A 86 -12.97 -10.81 -1.34
C ASN A 86 -12.24 -10.94 0.00
N PHE A 87 -12.96 -10.84 1.10
CA PHE A 87 -12.43 -11.04 2.44
C PHE A 87 -11.89 -12.47 2.63
N VAL A 88 -12.66 -13.49 2.30
CA VAL A 88 -12.22 -14.89 2.38
C VAL A 88 -10.98 -15.14 1.54
N LYS A 89 -10.91 -14.57 0.32
CA LYS A 89 -9.71 -14.66 -0.53
C LYS A 89 -8.48 -14.04 0.15
N THR A 90 -8.64 -12.86 0.76
CA THR A 90 -7.57 -12.17 1.47
C THR A 90 -7.09 -12.97 2.68
N ILE A 91 -8.03 -13.52 3.45
CA ILE A 91 -7.74 -14.43 4.56
C ILE A 91 -6.92 -15.65 4.11
N GLN A 92 -7.38 -16.35 3.08
CA GLN A 92 -6.68 -17.53 2.57
C GLN A 92 -5.24 -17.23 2.13
N LEU A 93 -5.01 -16.05 1.58
CA LEU A 93 -3.68 -15.62 1.18
C LEU A 93 -2.82 -15.13 2.36
N SER A 94 -3.42 -14.83 3.49
CA SER A 94 -2.68 -14.39 4.70
C SER A 94 -1.93 -15.53 5.40
N GLY A 95 -2.19 -16.76 5.01
CA GLY A 95 -1.58 -17.95 5.61
C GLY A 95 -2.19 -18.33 6.96
N MET A 96 -1.80 -19.50 7.47
CA MET A 96 -2.20 -19.95 8.80
C MET A 96 -1.57 -19.08 9.89
N PRO A 97 -2.23 -18.91 11.05
CA PRO A 97 -1.59 -18.36 12.23
C PRO A 97 -0.29 -19.11 12.50
N ALA A 98 0.77 -18.39 12.84
CA ALA A 98 2.02 -19.04 13.23
C ALA A 98 1.75 -19.92 14.46
N GLU A 99 1.98 -21.21 14.34
CA GLU A 99 2.06 -22.09 15.49
C GLU A 99 3.28 -21.65 16.29
N GLU A 100 3.07 -21.22 17.53
CA GLU A 100 4.08 -20.74 18.46
C GLU A 100 4.82 -19.44 18.07
N ALA A 101 4.41 -18.34 18.72
CA ALA A 101 5.22 -17.17 19.14
C ALA A 101 6.13 -16.48 18.11
N GLU A 102 6.07 -16.75 16.83
CA GLU A 102 6.78 -15.94 15.85
C GLU A 102 6.04 -14.62 15.61
N THR A 103 6.58 -13.55 16.14
CA THR A 103 6.11 -12.19 15.81
C THR A 103 6.19 -11.98 14.31
N ARG A 104 5.07 -11.80 13.66
CA ARG A 104 5.01 -11.47 12.25
C ARG A 104 4.14 -10.25 11.98
N LEU A 105 4.52 -9.50 10.98
CA LEU A 105 3.72 -8.39 10.47
C LEU A 105 2.95 -8.86 9.23
N VAL A 106 1.62 -8.87 9.30
CA VAL A 106 0.75 -9.13 8.14
C VAL A 106 0.32 -7.79 7.57
N ILE A 107 0.49 -7.59 6.26
CA ILE A 107 0.16 -6.33 5.60
C ILE A 107 -0.86 -6.60 4.51
N TRP A 108 -2.05 -6.02 4.66
CA TRP A 108 -3.12 -6.04 3.67
C TRP A 108 -3.11 -4.75 2.84
N PRO A 109 -3.61 -4.78 1.61
CA PRO A 109 -3.60 -3.62 0.72
C PRO A 109 -4.55 -2.52 1.19
N GLU A 110 -4.50 -1.37 0.51
CA GLU A 110 -5.51 -0.32 0.61
C GLU A 110 -6.90 -0.90 0.29
N SER A 111 -7.91 -0.48 1.05
CA SER A 111 -9.26 -1.05 0.98
C SER A 111 -9.30 -2.58 1.21
N GLY A 112 -8.38 -3.08 2.03
CA GLY A 112 -8.29 -4.51 2.36
C GLY A 112 -9.50 -5.02 3.14
N VAL A 113 -10.20 -4.12 3.86
CA VAL A 113 -11.38 -4.41 4.65
C VAL A 113 -12.47 -3.38 4.34
N PRO A 114 -13.67 -3.81 3.94
CA PRO A 114 -14.79 -2.89 3.70
C PRO A 114 -15.48 -2.45 4.99
N ASP A 115 -15.21 -3.11 6.11
CA ASP A 115 -15.86 -2.91 7.40
C ASP A 115 -15.41 -1.59 8.05
N PHE A 116 -16.34 -0.92 8.72
CA PHE A 116 -16.01 0.14 9.67
C PHE A 116 -15.55 -0.51 10.98
N LEU A 117 -14.26 -0.41 11.27
CA LEU A 117 -13.63 -1.10 12.40
C LEU A 117 -13.57 -0.26 13.69
N GLN A 118 -13.61 1.07 13.57
CA GLN A 118 -13.59 1.95 14.73
C GLN A 118 -14.89 1.83 15.54
N PRO A 119 -14.82 1.78 16.88
CA PRO A 119 -16.00 1.80 17.73
C PRO A 119 -16.63 3.20 17.79
N GLY A 120 -17.89 3.27 18.22
CA GLY A 120 -18.57 4.53 18.55
C GLY A 120 -19.27 5.23 17.39
N TYR A 121 -19.33 4.63 16.21
CA TYR A 121 -20.18 5.15 15.13
C TYR A 121 -21.67 4.83 15.40
N PRO A 122 -22.61 5.63 14.89
CA PRO A 122 -24.03 5.28 14.92
C PRO A 122 -24.30 3.95 14.21
N ASP A 123 -25.15 3.11 14.79
CA ASP A 123 -25.48 1.75 14.35
C ASP A 123 -25.80 1.61 12.86
N ARG A 124 -26.37 2.66 12.24
CA ARG A 124 -26.72 2.60 10.82
C ARG A 124 -25.51 2.39 9.91
N TYR A 125 -24.31 2.90 10.30
CA TYR A 125 -23.10 2.71 9.52
C TYR A 125 -22.63 1.25 9.60
N TYR A 126 -22.68 0.66 10.79
CA TYR A 126 -22.32 -0.75 10.95
C TYR A 126 -23.29 -1.67 10.21
N ARG A 127 -24.58 -1.40 10.30
CA ARG A 127 -25.59 -2.18 9.54
C ARG A 127 -25.42 -2.09 8.02
N GLN A 128 -24.79 -1.03 7.53
CA GLN A 128 -24.63 -0.80 6.10
C GLN A 128 -23.41 -1.53 5.51
N ALA A 129 -22.32 -1.60 6.23
CA ALA A 129 -21.04 -2.02 5.65
C ALA A 129 -20.19 -2.92 6.57
N THR A 130 -20.61 -3.22 7.82
CA THR A 130 -19.79 -3.98 8.76
C THR A 130 -20.35 -5.38 8.96
N PHE A 131 -19.47 -6.37 8.99
CA PHE A 131 -19.83 -7.75 9.24
C PHE A 131 -20.60 -7.90 10.56
N ALA A 132 -21.70 -8.64 10.55
CA ALA A 132 -22.63 -8.79 11.67
C ALA A 132 -23.18 -7.45 12.23
N ALA A 133 -22.99 -6.33 11.55
CA ALA A 133 -23.29 -4.97 12.02
C ALA A 133 -22.59 -4.61 13.35
N ASP A 134 -21.44 -5.23 13.62
CA ASP A 134 -20.68 -5.10 14.87
C ASP A 134 -19.18 -4.97 14.60
N PRO A 135 -18.55 -3.85 14.97
CA PRO A 135 -17.11 -3.64 14.73
C PRO A 135 -16.22 -4.56 15.55
N GLU A 136 -16.65 -5.02 16.74
CA GLU A 136 -15.88 -5.95 17.56
C GLU A 136 -15.87 -7.34 16.93
N ILE A 137 -17.00 -7.81 16.42
CA ILE A 137 -17.10 -9.10 15.73
C ILE A 137 -16.27 -9.05 14.42
N ALA A 138 -16.32 -7.93 13.69
CA ALA A 138 -15.54 -7.74 12.50
C ALA A 138 -14.01 -7.78 12.79
N ARG A 139 -13.56 -7.10 13.86
CA ARG A 139 -12.16 -7.15 14.30
C ARG A 139 -11.74 -8.53 14.79
N ALA A 140 -12.56 -9.19 15.60
CA ALA A 140 -12.29 -10.54 16.08
C ALA A 140 -12.13 -11.53 14.93
N ARG A 141 -12.94 -11.39 13.88
CA ARG A 141 -12.84 -12.20 12.66
C ARG A 141 -11.50 -12.04 11.96
N ILE A 142 -10.95 -10.82 11.95
CA ILE A 142 -9.63 -10.51 11.41
C ILE A 142 -8.54 -11.06 12.34
N ALA A 143 -8.67 -10.83 13.64
CA ALA A 143 -7.71 -11.23 14.64
C ALA A 143 -7.48 -12.76 14.72
N ASN A 144 -8.48 -13.55 14.39
CA ASN A 144 -8.35 -15.02 14.29
C ASN A 144 -7.27 -15.50 13.30
N LEU A 145 -6.78 -14.63 12.43
CA LEU A 145 -5.66 -14.91 11.51
C LEU A 145 -4.29 -14.69 12.15
N LEU A 146 -4.26 -14.00 13.28
CA LEU A 146 -3.04 -13.55 13.91
C LEU A 146 -2.65 -14.51 15.02
N GLY A 147 -1.44 -15.04 14.94
CA GLY A 147 -0.83 -15.72 16.08
C GLY A 147 -0.38 -14.74 17.15
N PRO A 148 -0.06 -15.24 18.36
CA PRO A 148 0.48 -14.42 19.44
C PRO A 148 1.69 -13.59 19.00
N GLY A 149 1.74 -12.31 19.39
CA GLY A 149 2.83 -11.41 19.03
C GLY A 149 2.81 -10.87 17.59
N SER A 150 1.84 -11.28 16.78
CA SER A 150 1.68 -10.77 15.41
C SER A 150 0.88 -9.47 15.38
N LEU A 151 0.98 -8.74 14.26
CA LEU A 151 0.24 -7.51 14.02
C LEU A 151 -0.26 -7.48 12.58
N LEU A 152 -1.50 -7.04 12.38
CA LEU A 152 -2.03 -6.76 11.04
C LEU A 152 -2.03 -5.26 10.79
N LEU A 153 -1.50 -4.84 9.65
CA LEU A 153 -1.72 -3.51 9.09
C LEU A 153 -2.67 -3.63 7.90
N THR A 154 -3.77 -2.89 7.91
CA THR A 154 -4.75 -2.90 6.83
C THR A 154 -5.23 -1.49 6.49
N GLY A 155 -5.51 -1.25 5.22
CA GLY A 155 -6.20 -0.04 4.79
C GLY A 155 -7.68 -0.14 5.15
N THR A 156 -8.21 0.88 5.84
CA THR A 156 -9.60 1.01 6.26
C THR A 156 -10.12 2.41 5.97
N ILE A 157 -11.40 2.60 6.20
CA ILE A 157 -12.04 3.93 6.13
C ILE A 157 -12.53 4.29 7.53
N ASP A 158 -12.08 5.44 8.03
CA ASP A 158 -12.59 6.02 9.26
C ASP A 158 -13.54 7.17 8.95
N LEU A 159 -14.70 7.18 9.62
CA LEU A 159 -15.70 8.22 9.46
C LEU A 159 -15.42 9.40 10.37
N VAL A 160 -15.47 10.60 9.80
CA VAL A 160 -15.39 11.85 10.57
C VAL A 160 -16.80 12.25 11.02
N ILE A 161 -17.09 12.02 12.29
CA ILE A 161 -18.38 12.37 12.89
C ILE A 161 -18.15 13.48 13.92
N PRO A 162 -18.79 14.66 13.76
CA PRO A 162 -18.66 15.75 14.74
C PRO A 162 -19.13 15.33 16.14
N PRO A 163 -18.55 15.89 17.21
CA PRO A 163 -19.00 15.63 18.57
C PRO A 163 -20.50 15.89 18.75
N GLY A 164 -21.24 14.88 19.23
CA GLY A 164 -22.71 14.97 19.40
C GLY A 164 -23.49 14.88 18.08
N GLY A 165 -22.84 14.74 16.96
CA GLY A 165 -23.48 14.51 15.67
C GLY A 165 -23.81 13.03 15.46
N ASP A 166 -24.80 12.79 14.59
CA ASP A 166 -25.17 11.43 14.18
C ASP A 166 -24.78 11.12 12.73
N ARG A 167 -24.27 12.12 11.99
CA ARG A 167 -23.88 11.99 10.57
C ARG A 167 -22.41 12.25 10.35
N ALA A 168 -21.81 11.40 9.52
CA ALA A 168 -20.46 11.63 9.02
C ALA A 168 -20.43 12.88 8.11
N THR A 169 -19.46 13.74 8.33
CA THR A 169 -19.16 14.92 7.51
C THR A 169 -18.03 14.65 6.53
N GLY A 170 -17.31 13.54 6.69
CA GLY A 170 -16.22 13.10 5.84
C GLY A 170 -15.84 11.66 6.14
N ALA A 171 -14.88 11.17 5.37
CA ALA A 171 -14.24 9.89 5.57
C ALA A 171 -12.75 10.03 5.25
N GLU A 172 -11.92 9.34 5.99
CA GLU A 172 -10.48 9.33 5.86
C GLU A 172 -9.98 7.93 5.49
N ASN A 173 -9.07 7.86 4.54
CA ASN A 173 -8.31 6.64 4.29
C ASN A 173 -7.26 6.51 5.39
N VAL A 174 -7.32 5.41 6.12
CA VAL A 174 -6.40 5.16 7.23
C VAL A 174 -5.71 3.81 7.07
N VAL A 175 -4.53 3.70 7.66
CA VAL A 175 -3.89 2.42 7.93
C VAL A 175 -4.13 2.09 9.38
N THR A 176 -4.84 0.99 9.64
CA THR A 176 -5.19 0.53 10.98
C THR A 176 -4.36 -0.67 11.37
N ALA A 177 -3.82 -0.65 12.58
CA ALA A 177 -3.06 -1.73 13.17
C ALA A 177 -3.95 -2.51 14.14
N ILE A 178 -4.11 -3.82 13.90
CA ILE A 178 -4.96 -4.73 14.68
C ILE A 178 -4.08 -5.79 15.35
N ALA A 179 -4.26 -5.94 16.65
CA ALA A 179 -3.58 -6.95 17.47
C ALA A 179 -4.34 -8.30 17.49
N PRO A 180 -3.74 -9.39 17.99
CA PRO A 180 -4.37 -10.72 18.04
C PRO A 180 -5.64 -10.83 18.87
N ASP A 181 -5.85 -9.91 19.81
CA ASP A 181 -7.08 -9.79 20.61
C ASP A 181 -8.22 -9.04 19.90
N GLY A 182 -7.94 -8.50 18.71
CA GLY A 182 -8.89 -7.69 17.94
C GLY A 182 -8.85 -6.20 18.28
N ASP A 183 -7.97 -5.78 19.17
CA ASP A 183 -7.84 -4.37 19.52
C ASP A 183 -7.11 -3.57 18.43
N ILE A 184 -7.57 -2.34 18.22
CA ILE A 184 -6.89 -1.37 17.39
C ILE A 184 -5.78 -0.73 18.21
N VAL A 185 -4.53 -1.07 17.91
CA VAL A 185 -3.35 -0.56 18.63
C VAL A 185 -2.74 0.69 18.01
N GLY A 186 -3.21 1.07 16.85
CA GLY A 186 -2.81 2.31 16.18
C GLY A 186 -3.57 2.54 14.88
N SER A 187 -3.65 3.82 14.49
CA SER A 187 -4.24 4.24 13.23
C SER A 187 -3.49 5.45 12.69
N TYR A 188 -3.34 5.52 11.38
CA TYR A 188 -2.69 6.64 10.69
C TYR A 188 -3.52 7.05 9.47
N ALA A 189 -4.02 8.28 9.48
CA ALA A 189 -4.74 8.88 8.35
C ALA A 189 -3.75 9.41 7.30
N LYS A 190 -4.09 9.21 6.04
CA LYS A 190 -3.33 9.73 4.90
C LYS A 190 -3.68 11.18 4.62
#